data_aa0efeb7bf5a5b0836a1c038dc96b807
#
_entry.id   aa0efeb7bf5a5b0836a1c038dc96b807
#
_cell.length_a   1.000
_cell.length_b   1.000
_cell.length_c   1.000
_cell.angle_alpha   90.00
_cell.angle_beta   90.00
_cell.angle_gamma   90.00
#
_symmetry.space_group_name_H-M   'P 1'
#
loop_
_entity.id
_entity.type
_entity.pdbx_description
1 polymer ?
#
loop_
_entity_poly.entity_id
_entity_poly.type
_entity_poly.pdbx_seq_one_letter_code
_entity_poly.pdbx_strand_id
1 'polypeptide(L)'
;NEWRIILILQAEKLCIPSPEAAHSLLKVLEEPPEKTLFILTSSQPGAILDTIHSRCQNLYFPPISAQILQERFIQSGADTVQATIIAQISGGNVRLSQKLIENATDLMEKLFLLLNAFFSSDPSIWNKCIDTTARLKTKDISQMEQLFRCAVLFFRDLLYYSATNSDNEIIFKNQMGKIDKLTKSYPEADWHSCIQHIENTQNYISRNGYLPLQIICMILDIQKSLRGEIYEPF
;
A
#
# COMPACT_ATOMS: atom_id res chain seq x y z
N ASN A 1 -9.67 39.01 -25.60
CA ASN A 1 -9.37 39.13 -24.16
C ASN A 1 -9.51 37.83 -23.38
N GLU A 2 -9.00 36.72 -23.90
CA GLU A 2 -9.14 35.39 -23.28
C GLU A 2 -7.88 35.01 -22.48
N TRP A 3 -8.09 34.35 -21.34
CA TRP A 3 -7.01 33.75 -20.55
C TRP A 3 -6.57 32.44 -21.19
N ARG A 4 -5.26 32.17 -21.22
CA ARG A 4 -4.68 30.93 -21.60
C ARG A 4 -4.31 30.15 -20.34
N ILE A 5 -4.80 28.92 -20.20
CA ILE A 5 -4.46 28.02 -19.09
C ILE A 5 -3.61 26.88 -19.64
N ILE A 6 -2.41 26.72 -19.11
CA ILE A 6 -1.48 25.64 -19.46
C ILE A 6 -1.39 24.72 -18.26
N LEU A 7 -1.88 23.48 -18.41
CA LEU A 7 -1.87 22.45 -17.38
C LEU A 7 -0.76 21.44 -17.67
N ILE A 8 0.21 21.33 -16.75
CA ILE A 8 1.31 20.35 -16.82
C ILE A 8 1.06 19.32 -15.73
N LEU A 9 0.69 18.10 -16.14
CA LEU A 9 0.46 16.98 -15.25
C LEU A 9 1.76 16.21 -15.00
N GLN A 10 1.94 15.73 -13.76
CA GLN A 10 3.15 14.98 -13.36
C GLN A 10 4.43 15.77 -13.66
N ALA A 11 4.50 17.00 -13.19
CA ALA A 11 5.59 17.93 -13.48
C ALA A 11 6.96 17.41 -13.01
N GLU A 12 7.00 16.47 -12.04
CA GLU A 12 8.20 15.74 -11.63
C GLU A 12 8.89 15.02 -12.81
N LYS A 13 8.14 14.61 -13.83
CA LYS A 13 8.70 13.94 -15.02
C LYS A 13 9.52 14.88 -15.91
N LEU A 14 9.38 16.19 -15.76
CA LEU A 14 10.26 17.16 -16.43
C LEU A 14 11.66 17.18 -15.84
N CYS A 15 11.81 16.66 -14.61
CA CYS A 15 13.08 16.65 -13.88
C CYS A 15 13.81 15.30 -13.96
N ILE A 16 13.16 14.24 -14.47
CA ILE A 16 13.65 12.87 -14.51
C ILE A 16 13.58 12.30 -15.95
N PRO A 17 14.63 11.68 -16.49
CA PRO A 17 15.96 11.39 -15.89
C PRO A 17 16.91 12.59 -15.89
N SER A 18 16.64 13.63 -16.67
CA SER A 18 17.46 14.85 -16.71
C SER A 18 16.59 16.10 -16.58
N PRO A 19 17.09 17.17 -15.96
CA PRO A 19 16.32 18.38 -15.68
C PRO A 19 16.23 19.37 -16.87
N GLU A 20 16.65 19.01 -18.06
CA GLU A 20 16.73 19.91 -19.23
C GLU A 20 15.36 20.51 -19.61
N ALA A 21 14.31 19.65 -19.60
CA ALA A 21 12.95 20.10 -19.87
C ALA A 21 12.44 21.05 -18.78
N ALA A 22 12.78 20.78 -17.52
CA ALA A 22 12.46 21.64 -16.39
C ALA A 22 13.18 23.01 -16.50
N HIS A 23 14.47 23.01 -16.87
CA HIS A 23 15.21 24.25 -17.08
C HIS A 23 14.62 25.10 -18.22
N SER A 24 14.16 24.48 -19.30
CA SER A 24 13.51 25.20 -20.40
C SER A 24 12.22 25.90 -19.96
N LEU A 25 11.50 25.35 -18.96
CA LEU A 25 10.29 25.92 -18.42
C LEU A 25 10.55 27.14 -17.53
N LEU A 26 11.72 27.21 -16.86
CA LEU A 26 12.03 28.29 -15.91
C LEU A 26 11.90 29.69 -16.51
N LYS A 27 12.40 29.89 -17.74
CA LYS A 27 12.30 31.20 -18.42
C LYS A 27 10.87 31.66 -18.61
N VAL A 28 9.96 30.72 -18.90
CA VAL A 28 8.54 31.04 -19.13
C VAL A 28 7.78 31.23 -17.81
N LEU A 29 8.26 30.59 -16.73
CA LEU A 29 7.71 30.81 -15.38
C LEU A 29 8.17 32.12 -14.77
N GLU A 30 9.37 32.62 -15.12
CA GLU A 30 9.88 33.93 -14.68
C GLU A 30 9.11 35.09 -15.34
N GLU A 31 8.91 34.98 -16.65
CA GLU A 31 8.22 35.99 -17.44
C GLU A 31 7.08 35.38 -18.23
N PRO A 32 5.95 35.06 -17.56
CA PRO A 32 4.84 34.43 -18.23
C PRO A 32 4.18 35.38 -19.23
N PRO A 33 3.76 34.89 -20.41
CA PRO A 33 3.03 35.71 -21.38
C PRO A 33 1.76 36.32 -20.74
N GLU A 34 1.36 37.50 -21.19
CA GLU A 34 0.16 38.15 -20.68
C GLU A 34 -1.05 37.20 -20.70
N LYS A 35 -1.87 37.24 -19.66
CA LYS A 35 -3.09 36.41 -19.48
C LYS A 35 -2.84 34.93 -19.60
N THR A 36 -1.67 34.45 -19.17
CA THR A 36 -1.33 33.05 -19.17
C THR A 36 -1.18 32.54 -17.73
N LEU A 37 -1.90 31.46 -17.38
CA LEU A 37 -1.81 30.77 -16.11
C LEU A 37 -1.18 29.39 -16.32
N PHE A 38 -0.10 29.10 -15.62
CA PHE A 38 0.50 27.77 -15.55
C PHE A 38 0.01 27.04 -14.31
N ILE A 39 -0.48 25.82 -14.46
CA ILE A 39 -0.86 24.91 -13.38
C ILE A 39 0.00 23.66 -13.49
N LEU A 40 0.88 23.45 -12.53
CA LEU A 40 1.72 22.25 -12.44
C LEU A 40 1.15 21.34 -11.36
N THR A 41 0.98 20.05 -11.66
CA THR A 41 0.59 19.05 -10.66
C THR A 41 1.70 18.04 -10.48
N SER A 42 1.92 17.60 -9.25
CA SER A 42 2.91 16.57 -8.91
C SER A 42 2.43 15.70 -7.77
N SER A 43 2.76 14.40 -7.85
CA SER A 43 2.62 13.45 -6.73
C SER A 43 3.91 13.32 -5.92
N GLN A 44 5.03 13.85 -6.44
CA GLN A 44 6.36 13.80 -5.82
C GLN A 44 6.98 15.21 -5.80
N PRO A 45 6.50 16.09 -4.93
CA PRO A 45 6.97 17.49 -4.92
C PRO A 45 8.49 17.58 -4.70
N GLY A 46 9.09 16.70 -3.90
CA GLY A 46 10.54 16.67 -3.69
C GLY A 46 11.38 16.27 -4.92
N ALA A 47 10.75 15.82 -6.01
CA ALA A 47 11.42 15.54 -7.28
C ALA A 47 11.38 16.74 -8.26
N ILE A 48 10.65 17.80 -7.92
CA ILE A 48 10.61 19.05 -8.69
C ILE A 48 11.78 19.93 -8.24
N LEU A 49 12.40 20.63 -9.19
CA LEU A 49 13.49 21.56 -8.90
C LEU A 49 13.01 22.71 -7.97
N ASP A 50 13.84 23.06 -6.99
CA ASP A 50 13.58 24.17 -6.07
C ASP A 50 13.41 25.51 -6.83
N THR A 51 14.06 25.64 -7.97
CA THR A 51 13.92 26.78 -8.86
C THR A 51 12.53 26.93 -9.48
N ILE A 52 11.80 25.83 -9.67
CA ILE A 52 10.39 25.84 -10.08
C ILE A 52 9.50 26.16 -8.87
N HIS A 53 9.79 25.52 -7.72
CA HIS A 53 9.04 25.79 -6.49
C HIS A 53 9.05 27.26 -6.09
N SER A 54 10.20 27.94 -6.22
CA SER A 54 10.34 29.37 -5.85
C SER A 54 9.57 30.32 -6.77
N ARG A 55 9.18 29.87 -7.98
CA ARG A 55 8.44 30.67 -8.98
C ARG A 55 6.96 30.34 -9.05
N CYS A 56 6.50 29.35 -8.27
CA CYS A 56 5.12 28.92 -8.24
C CYS A 56 4.51 29.14 -6.85
N GLN A 57 3.22 29.44 -6.82
CA GLN A 57 2.46 29.36 -5.58
C GLN A 57 2.14 27.90 -5.31
N ASN A 58 2.66 27.36 -4.20
CA ASN A 58 2.45 25.98 -3.83
C ASN A 58 1.11 25.78 -3.13
N LEU A 59 0.28 24.87 -3.66
CA LEU A 59 -0.97 24.43 -3.06
C LEU A 59 -0.83 22.94 -2.72
N TYR A 60 -0.94 22.62 -1.43
CA TYR A 60 -0.87 21.26 -0.96
C TYR A 60 -2.26 20.65 -0.78
N PHE A 61 -2.50 19.50 -1.39
CA PHE A 61 -3.71 18.71 -1.26
C PHE A 61 -3.40 17.48 -0.42
N PRO A 62 -3.75 17.46 0.87
CA PRO A 62 -3.49 16.31 1.71
C PRO A 62 -4.33 15.11 1.27
N PRO A 63 -3.85 13.86 1.53
CA PRO A 63 -4.67 12.66 1.37
C PRO A 63 -5.97 12.77 2.17
N ILE A 64 -7.05 12.21 1.66
CA ILE A 64 -8.31 12.15 2.40
C ILE A 64 -8.13 11.18 3.58
N SER A 65 -8.64 11.53 4.76
CA SER A 65 -8.54 10.66 5.93
C SER A 65 -9.26 9.32 5.68
N ALA A 66 -8.72 8.24 6.26
CA ALA A 66 -9.32 6.92 6.16
C ALA A 66 -10.77 6.91 6.69
N GLN A 67 -11.04 7.69 7.74
CA GLN A 67 -12.38 7.81 8.30
C GLN A 67 -13.40 8.36 7.28
N ILE A 68 -13.07 9.43 6.57
CA ILE A 68 -13.95 10.02 5.56
C ILE A 68 -14.21 9.03 4.41
N LEU A 69 -13.17 8.30 3.97
CA LEU A 69 -13.33 7.28 2.93
C LEU A 69 -14.21 6.13 3.40
N GLN A 70 -14.01 5.65 4.62
CA GLN A 70 -14.81 4.60 5.24
C GLN A 70 -16.29 4.99 5.32
N GLU A 71 -16.58 6.17 5.87
CA GLU A 71 -17.96 6.69 5.98
C GLU A 71 -18.64 6.77 4.61
N ARG A 72 -17.95 7.27 3.60
CA ARG A 72 -18.44 7.35 2.22
C ARG A 72 -18.78 5.97 1.64
N PHE A 73 -17.92 4.96 1.86
CA PHE A 73 -18.17 3.61 1.34
C PHE A 73 -19.34 2.93 2.06
N ILE A 74 -19.46 3.09 3.38
CA ILE A 74 -20.59 2.58 4.14
C ILE A 74 -21.89 3.22 3.65
N GLN A 75 -21.92 4.53 3.42
CA GLN A 75 -23.08 5.23 2.86
C GLN A 75 -23.43 4.74 1.45
N SER A 76 -22.45 4.25 0.68
CA SER A 76 -22.65 3.65 -0.64
C SER A 76 -23.10 2.17 -0.58
N GLY A 77 -23.30 1.60 0.62
CA GLY A 77 -23.74 0.22 0.82
C GLY A 77 -22.64 -0.83 0.90
N ALA A 78 -21.38 -0.41 1.04
CA ALA A 78 -20.26 -1.35 1.22
C ALA A 78 -20.29 -2.00 2.62
N ASP A 79 -19.77 -3.22 2.73
CA ASP A 79 -19.55 -3.88 4.01
C ASP A 79 -18.61 -3.06 4.89
N THR A 80 -18.95 -2.91 6.18
CA THR A 80 -18.22 -2.04 7.12
C THR A 80 -16.75 -2.45 7.28
N VAL A 81 -16.46 -3.77 7.34
CA VAL A 81 -15.10 -4.26 7.52
C VAL A 81 -14.30 -4.03 6.24
N GLN A 82 -14.87 -4.35 5.08
CA GLN A 82 -14.23 -4.10 3.79
C GLN A 82 -13.95 -2.61 3.59
N ALA A 83 -14.93 -1.75 3.89
CA ALA A 83 -14.78 -0.29 3.81
C ALA A 83 -13.62 0.21 4.70
N THR A 84 -13.51 -0.32 5.93
CA THR A 84 -12.44 0.04 6.87
C THR A 84 -11.07 -0.37 6.33
N ILE A 85 -10.93 -1.63 5.90
CA ILE A 85 -9.66 -2.15 5.36
C ILE A 85 -9.22 -1.32 4.14
N ILE A 86 -10.14 -1.11 3.19
CA ILE A 86 -9.84 -0.39 1.95
C ILE A 86 -9.50 1.08 2.20
N ALA A 87 -10.20 1.73 3.12
CA ALA A 87 -9.88 3.09 3.53
C ALA A 87 -8.45 3.20 4.09
N GLN A 88 -8.01 2.23 4.89
CA GLN A 88 -6.66 2.18 5.46
C GLN A 88 -5.58 1.95 4.40
N ILE A 89 -5.75 0.91 3.55
CA ILE A 89 -4.72 0.54 2.58
C ILE A 89 -4.59 1.51 1.41
N SER A 90 -5.64 2.28 1.10
CA SER A 90 -5.64 3.24 0.00
C SER A 90 -4.78 4.49 0.27
N GLY A 91 -4.39 4.72 1.54
CA GLY A 91 -3.58 5.87 1.92
C GLY A 91 -4.19 7.23 1.56
N GLY A 92 -5.53 7.35 1.57
CA GLY A 92 -6.25 8.57 1.21
C GLY A 92 -6.40 8.80 -0.29
N ASN A 93 -5.97 7.87 -1.13
CA ASN A 93 -6.14 7.94 -2.58
C ASN A 93 -7.54 7.48 -2.99
N VAL A 94 -8.41 8.44 -3.32
CA VAL A 94 -9.83 8.20 -3.69
C VAL A 94 -9.97 7.25 -4.88
N ARG A 95 -9.17 7.46 -5.93
CA ARG A 95 -9.26 6.64 -7.15
C ARG A 95 -8.86 5.19 -6.88
N LEU A 96 -7.80 4.99 -6.09
CA LEU A 96 -7.38 3.67 -5.67
C LEU A 96 -8.44 3.01 -4.80
N SER A 97 -9.00 3.73 -3.82
CA SER A 97 -10.01 3.19 -2.91
C SER A 97 -11.30 2.79 -3.64
N GLN A 98 -11.74 3.55 -4.65
CA GLN A 98 -12.88 3.17 -5.49
C GLN A 98 -12.61 1.87 -6.28
N LYS A 99 -11.44 1.74 -6.91
CA LYS A 99 -11.04 0.50 -7.60
C LYS A 99 -10.97 -0.70 -6.67
N LEU A 100 -10.50 -0.50 -5.43
CA LEU A 100 -10.37 -1.57 -4.45
C LEU A 100 -11.73 -2.02 -3.90
N ILE A 101 -12.67 -1.10 -3.65
CA ILE A 101 -13.98 -1.47 -3.12
C ILE A 101 -14.79 -2.29 -4.13
N GLU A 102 -14.66 -2.01 -5.42
CA GLU A 102 -15.28 -2.78 -6.50
C GLU A 102 -14.76 -4.23 -6.56
N ASN A 103 -13.52 -4.46 -6.12
CA ASN A 103 -12.85 -5.77 -6.14
C ASN A 103 -12.58 -6.32 -4.73
N ALA A 104 -13.30 -5.83 -3.72
CA ALA A 104 -13.02 -6.14 -2.32
C ALA A 104 -13.08 -7.64 -2.01
N THR A 105 -14.05 -8.36 -2.56
CA THR A 105 -14.21 -9.80 -2.35
C THR A 105 -13.00 -10.58 -2.87
N ASP A 106 -12.57 -10.31 -4.09
CA ASP A 106 -11.38 -10.94 -4.70
C ASP A 106 -10.10 -10.66 -3.91
N LEU A 107 -9.94 -9.41 -3.41
CA LEU A 107 -8.81 -9.04 -2.56
C LEU A 107 -8.82 -9.82 -1.24
N MET A 108 -9.99 -9.96 -0.61
CA MET A 108 -10.12 -10.71 0.64
C MET A 108 -9.87 -12.21 0.45
N GLU A 109 -10.35 -12.82 -0.63
CA GLU A 109 -10.06 -14.22 -0.96
C GLU A 109 -8.55 -14.47 -1.12
N LYS A 110 -7.86 -13.58 -1.84
CA LYS A 110 -6.40 -13.64 -2.01
C LYS A 110 -5.66 -13.43 -0.70
N LEU A 111 -6.13 -12.50 0.14
CA LEU A 111 -5.58 -12.28 1.48
C LEU A 111 -5.66 -13.57 2.31
N PHE A 112 -6.82 -14.21 2.37
CA PHE A 112 -6.97 -15.43 3.16
C PHE A 112 -6.15 -16.60 2.60
N LEU A 113 -5.93 -16.66 1.29
CA LEU A 113 -5.02 -17.64 0.70
C LEU A 113 -3.57 -17.39 1.16
N LEU A 114 -3.12 -16.12 1.15
CA LEU A 114 -1.79 -15.74 1.62
C LEU A 114 -1.62 -16.03 3.12
N LEU A 115 -2.59 -15.63 3.94
CA LEU A 115 -2.56 -15.91 5.37
C LEU A 115 -2.53 -17.42 5.65
N ASN A 116 -3.32 -18.23 4.93
CA ASN A 116 -3.28 -19.68 5.09
C ASN A 116 -1.88 -20.26 4.76
N ALA A 117 -1.17 -19.70 3.78
CA ALA A 117 0.19 -20.15 3.46
C ALA A 117 1.18 -19.85 4.61
N PHE A 118 1.01 -18.75 5.35
CA PHE A 118 1.86 -18.43 6.50
C PHE A 118 1.66 -19.40 7.68
N PHE A 119 0.43 -19.85 7.92
CA PHE A 119 0.10 -20.73 9.04
C PHE A 119 0.04 -22.22 8.69
N SER A 120 0.34 -22.59 7.44
CA SER A 120 0.30 -23.99 6.97
C SER A 120 1.67 -24.46 6.54
N SER A 121 1.99 -25.71 6.85
CA SER A 121 3.18 -26.42 6.34
C SER A 121 2.89 -27.23 5.07
N ASP A 122 1.69 -27.11 4.49
CA ASP A 122 1.29 -27.85 3.28
C ASP A 122 1.84 -27.18 2.01
N PRO A 123 2.74 -27.85 1.25
CA PRO A 123 3.30 -27.32 0.03
C PRO A 123 2.27 -26.99 -1.05
N SER A 124 1.10 -27.65 -1.04
CA SER A 124 0.04 -27.41 -2.01
C SER A 124 -0.57 -26.01 -1.84
N ILE A 125 -0.71 -25.55 -0.59
CA ILE A 125 -1.20 -24.20 -0.25
C ILE A 125 -0.15 -23.17 -0.66
N TRP A 126 1.14 -23.45 -0.43
CA TRP A 126 2.24 -22.55 -0.83
C TRP A 126 2.29 -22.37 -2.34
N ASN A 127 2.23 -23.47 -3.12
CA ASN A 127 2.22 -23.41 -4.58
C ASN A 127 1.04 -22.58 -5.10
N LYS A 128 -0.16 -22.79 -4.57
CA LYS A 128 -1.34 -22.01 -4.94
C LYS A 128 -1.17 -20.52 -4.61
N CYS A 129 -0.57 -20.20 -3.48
CA CYS A 129 -0.25 -18.82 -3.08
C CYS A 129 0.76 -18.18 -4.04
N ILE A 130 1.84 -18.89 -4.38
CA ILE A 130 2.88 -18.44 -5.30
C ILE A 130 2.31 -18.17 -6.69
N ASP A 131 1.51 -19.10 -7.23
CA ASP A 131 0.88 -18.95 -8.54
C ASP A 131 -0.07 -17.75 -8.57
N THR A 132 -0.83 -17.54 -7.49
CA THR A 132 -1.77 -16.42 -7.39
C THR A 132 -1.03 -15.09 -7.36
N THR A 133 0.02 -14.97 -6.54
CA THR A 133 0.83 -13.75 -6.43
C THR A 133 1.65 -13.49 -7.69
N ALA A 134 2.17 -14.52 -8.35
CA ALA A 134 2.87 -14.38 -9.63
C ALA A 134 1.98 -13.81 -10.74
N ARG A 135 0.72 -14.26 -10.80
CA ARG A 135 -0.28 -13.71 -11.75
C ARG A 135 -0.62 -12.25 -11.47
N LEU A 136 -0.64 -11.84 -10.20
CA LEU A 136 -0.86 -10.43 -9.83
C LEU A 136 0.29 -9.54 -10.30
N LYS A 137 1.56 -9.96 -10.12
CA LYS A 137 2.72 -9.18 -10.57
C LYS A 137 2.69 -8.92 -12.08
N THR A 138 2.26 -9.89 -12.87
CA THR A 138 2.20 -9.75 -14.33
C THR A 138 1.05 -8.87 -14.82
N LYS A 139 -0.06 -8.82 -14.07
CA LYS A 139 -1.26 -8.06 -14.45
C LYS A 139 -1.27 -6.64 -13.88
N ASP A 140 -0.97 -6.50 -12.61
CA ASP A 140 -1.02 -5.22 -11.90
C ASP A 140 -0.24 -5.32 -10.58
N ILE A 141 0.99 -4.82 -10.59
CA ILE A 141 1.87 -4.82 -9.40
C ILE A 141 1.23 -4.08 -8.21
N SER A 142 0.38 -3.09 -8.49
CA SER A 142 -0.34 -2.35 -7.46
C SER A 142 -1.32 -3.23 -6.68
N GLN A 143 -1.95 -4.23 -7.31
CA GLN A 143 -2.83 -5.19 -6.60
C GLN A 143 -2.05 -6.06 -5.61
N MET A 144 -0.84 -6.46 -5.98
CA MET A 144 0.03 -7.22 -5.07
C MET A 144 0.48 -6.38 -3.88
N GLU A 145 0.83 -5.10 -4.11
CA GLU A 145 1.15 -4.17 -3.02
C GLU A 145 -0.02 -4.01 -2.05
N GLN A 146 -1.25 -3.90 -2.56
CA GLN A 146 -2.45 -3.81 -1.71
C GLN A 146 -2.70 -5.10 -0.93
N LEU A 147 -2.44 -6.26 -1.53
CA LEU A 147 -2.54 -7.55 -0.84
C LEU A 147 -1.59 -7.62 0.36
N PHE A 148 -0.33 -7.20 0.19
CA PHE A 148 0.63 -7.16 1.29
C PHE A 148 0.26 -6.14 2.37
N ARG A 149 -0.23 -4.97 1.99
CA ARG A 149 -0.76 -3.99 2.95
C ARG A 149 -1.91 -4.57 3.78
N CYS A 150 -2.82 -5.33 3.16
CA CYS A 150 -3.87 -6.04 3.90
C CYS A 150 -3.29 -7.07 4.87
N ALA A 151 -2.26 -7.83 4.46
CA ALA A 151 -1.60 -8.79 5.33
C ALA A 151 -0.92 -8.10 6.52
N VAL A 152 -0.22 -6.98 6.30
CA VAL A 152 0.35 -6.15 7.38
C VAL A 152 -0.72 -5.71 8.37
N LEU A 153 -1.87 -5.23 7.91
CA LEU A 153 -2.98 -4.85 8.80
C LEU A 153 -3.50 -6.03 9.62
N PHE A 154 -3.58 -7.22 9.04
CA PHE A 154 -4.01 -8.41 9.77
C PHE A 154 -2.99 -8.81 10.85
N PHE A 155 -1.70 -8.79 10.55
CA PHE A 155 -0.64 -9.04 11.55
C PHE A 155 -0.56 -7.94 12.62
N ARG A 156 -0.87 -6.70 12.27
CA ARG A 156 -1.01 -5.61 13.25
C ARG A 156 -2.16 -5.91 14.23
N ASP A 157 -3.28 -6.43 13.75
CA ASP A 157 -4.39 -6.82 14.61
C ASP A 157 -3.99 -7.98 15.54
N LEU A 158 -3.21 -8.97 15.05
CA LEU A 158 -2.65 -10.05 15.88
C LEU A 158 -1.71 -9.49 16.97
N LEU A 159 -0.80 -8.59 16.59
CA LEU A 159 0.12 -7.92 17.52
C LEU A 159 -0.64 -7.14 18.60
N TYR A 160 -1.62 -6.33 18.19
CA TYR A 160 -2.41 -5.55 19.13
C TYR A 160 -3.20 -6.44 20.09
N TYR A 161 -3.88 -7.45 19.57
CA TYR A 161 -4.69 -8.36 20.39
C TYR A 161 -3.84 -9.19 21.33
N SER A 162 -2.68 -9.69 20.90
CA SER A 162 -1.74 -10.41 21.78
C SER A 162 -1.22 -9.58 22.92
N ALA A 163 -1.00 -8.26 22.72
CA ALA A 163 -0.48 -7.36 23.74
C ALA A 163 -1.56 -6.83 24.70
N THR A 164 -2.80 -6.60 24.22
CA THR A 164 -3.83 -5.88 24.98
C THR A 164 -5.01 -6.75 25.41
N ASN A 165 -5.19 -7.88 24.75
CA ASN A 165 -6.39 -8.74 24.86
C ASN A 165 -7.71 -7.95 24.65
N SER A 166 -7.67 -6.89 23.84
CA SER A 166 -8.78 -5.99 23.55
C SER A 166 -9.08 -5.97 22.06
N ASP A 167 -10.36 -5.83 21.70
CA ASP A 167 -10.83 -5.75 20.31
C ASP A 167 -11.11 -4.31 19.83
N ASN A 168 -10.83 -3.29 20.66
CA ASN A 168 -11.19 -1.91 20.38
C ASN A 168 -10.59 -1.37 19.06
N GLU A 169 -9.31 -1.65 18.82
CA GLU A 169 -8.57 -1.17 17.65
C GLU A 169 -8.45 -2.21 16.52
N ILE A 170 -9.13 -3.35 16.62
CA ILE A 170 -9.12 -4.41 15.63
C ILE A 170 -9.88 -3.96 14.37
N ILE A 171 -9.22 -4.06 13.23
CA ILE A 171 -9.80 -3.76 11.91
C ILE A 171 -10.61 -4.96 11.40
N PHE A 172 -10.04 -6.16 11.48
CA PHE A 172 -10.68 -7.39 11.01
C PHE A 172 -11.66 -7.96 12.04
N LYS A 173 -12.63 -7.16 12.49
CA LYS A 173 -13.61 -7.56 13.53
C LYS A 173 -14.38 -8.83 13.18
N ASN A 174 -14.68 -9.08 11.90
CA ASN A 174 -15.33 -10.30 11.44
C ASN A 174 -14.42 -11.54 11.51
N GLN A 175 -13.13 -11.40 11.81
CA GLN A 175 -12.16 -12.48 11.95
C GLN A 175 -11.69 -12.68 13.40
N MET A 176 -12.36 -12.08 14.40
CA MET A 176 -11.96 -12.16 15.81
C MET A 176 -11.74 -13.59 16.29
N GLY A 177 -12.59 -14.54 15.90
CA GLY A 177 -12.41 -15.94 16.26
C GLY A 177 -11.12 -16.57 15.71
N LYS A 178 -10.64 -16.12 14.54
CA LYS A 178 -9.33 -16.53 14.00
C LYS A 178 -8.18 -15.84 14.71
N ILE A 179 -8.31 -14.54 15.00
CA ILE A 179 -7.29 -13.75 15.72
C ILE A 179 -7.06 -14.36 17.10
N ASP A 180 -8.12 -14.59 17.88
CA ASP A 180 -8.03 -15.23 19.20
C ASP A 180 -7.41 -16.64 19.12
N LYS A 181 -7.81 -17.44 18.15
CA LYS A 181 -7.22 -18.77 17.95
C LYS A 181 -5.74 -18.73 17.61
N LEU A 182 -5.33 -17.82 16.70
CA LEU A 182 -3.94 -17.70 16.26
C LEU A 182 -3.05 -17.20 17.39
N THR A 183 -3.45 -16.17 18.14
CA THR A 183 -2.66 -15.66 19.27
C THR A 183 -2.49 -16.71 20.38
N LYS A 184 -3.50 -17.55 20.64
CA LYS A 184 -3.41 -18.66 21.58
C LYS A 184 -2.56 -19.83 21.04
N SER A 185 -2.58 -20.07 19.73
CA SER A 185 -1.80 -21.17 19.11
C SER A 185 -0.32 -20.85 18.99
N TYR A 186 0.03 -19.56 18.96
CA TYR A 186 1.39 -19.06 18.79
C TYR A 186 1.76 -18.06 19.90
N PRO A 187 1.85 -18.49 21.17
CA PRO A 187 2.10 -17.60 22.31
C PRO A 187 3.50 -16.95 22.29
N GLU A 188 4.47 -17.60 21.64
CA GLU A 188 5.85 -17.12 21.50
C GLU A 188 6.10 -16.36 20.20
N ALA A 189 5.05 -16.10 19.41
CA ALA A 189 5.20 -15.48 18.09
C ALA A 189 5.70 -14.03 18.18
N ASP A 190 6.71 -13.72 17.39
CA ASP A 190 7.14 -12.36 17.12
C ASP A 190 6.33 -11.77 15.95
N TRP A 191 5.15 -11.25 16.30
CA TRP A 191 4.25 -10.62 15.32
C TRP A 191 4.86 -9.39 14.65
N HIS A 192 5.76 -8.68 15.34
CA HIS A 192 6.46 -7.53 14.78
C HIS A 192 7.41 -7.94 13.65
N SER A 193 8.22 -8.98 13.88
CA SER A 193 9.09 -9.53 12.83
C SER A 193 8.29 -10.07 11.65
N CYS A 194 7.11 -10.67 11.87
CA CYS A 194 6.23 -11.08 10.78
C CYS A 194 5.85 -9.90 9.87
N ILE A 195 5.50 -8.74 10.46
CA ILE A 195 5.21 -7.51 9.70
C ILE A 195 6.44 -7.08 8.89
N GLN A 196 7.62 -7.04 9.51
CA GLN A 196 8.87 -6.66 8.85
C GLN A 196 9.19 -7.56 7.64
N HIS A 197 8.98 -8.87 7.74
CA HIS A 197 9.21 -9.80 6.62
C HIS A 197 8.30 -9.50 5.43
N ILE A 198 7.03 -9.16 5.67
CA ILE A 198 6.10 -8.76 4.59
C ILE A 198 6.56 -7.46 3.93
N GLU A 199 6.92 -6.43 4.72
CA GLU A 199 7.38 -5.14 4.22
C GLU A 199 8.70 -5.24 3.45
N ASN A 200 9.66 -6.02 3.96
CA ASN A 200 10.92 -6.29 3.28
C ASN A 200 10.69 -6.98 1.93
N THR A 201 9.81 -7.98 1.89
CA THR A 201 9.46 -8.66 0.64
C THR A 201 8.84 -7.70 -0.37
N GLN A 202 7.96 -6.80 0.06
CA GLN A 202 7.39 -5.76 -0.79
C GLN A 202 8.47 -4.87 -1.41
N ASN A 203 9.47 -4.47 -0.63
CA ASN A 203 10.60 -3.66 -1.08
C ASN A 203 11.50 -4.41 -2.09
N TYR A 204 11.74 -5.71 -1.90
CA TYR A 204 12.51 -6.53 -2.85
C TYR A 204 11.79 -6.72 -4.19
N ILE A 205 10.47 -6.93 -4.15
CA ILE A 205 9.67 -7.12 -5.36
C ILE A 205 9.63 -5.86 -6.22
N SER A 206 9.58 -4.67 -5.60
CA SER A 206 9.64 -3.38 -6.32
C SER A 206 10.97 -3.18 -7.06
N ARG A 207 12.04 -3.87 -6.64
CA ARG A 207 13.39 -3.86 -7.25
C ARG A 207 13.63 -5.01 -8.23
N ASN A 208 12.58 -5.58 -8.85
CA ASN A 208 12.67 -6.67 -9.81
C ASN A 208 13.19 -8.03 -9.27
N GLY A 209 13.04 -8.32 -7.99
CA GLY A 209 13.33 -9.63 -7.42
C GLY A 209 12.51 -10.76 -8.06
N TYR A 210 13.06 -11.99 -8.07
CA TYR A 210 12.34 -13.18 -8.55
C TYR A 210 11.23 -13.55 -7.57
N LEU A 211 10.00 -13.19 -7.91
CA LEU A 211 8.84 -13.22 -7.02
C LEU A 211 8.59 -14.58 -6.35
N PRO A 212 8.58 -15.73 -7.06
CA PRO A 212 8.30 -17.02 -6.40
C PRO A 212 9.24 -17.32 -5.24
N LEU A 213 10.53 -17.05 -5.40
CA LEU A 213 11.52 -17.24 -4.36
C LEU A 213 11.28 -16.32 -3.17
N GLN A 214 10.97 -15.05 -3.44
CA GLN A 214 10.70 -14.05 -2.38
C GLN A 214 9.47 -14.43 -1.55
N ILE A 215 8.42 -14.97 -2.18
CA ILE A 215 7.22 -15.45 -1.47
C ILE A 215 7.56 -16.67 -0.59
N ILE A 216 8.36 -17.63 -1.09
CA ILE A 216 8.79 -18.78 -0.31
C ILE A 216 9.62 -18.33 0.89
N CYS A 217 10.62 -17.47 0.69
CA CYS A 217 11.44 -16.93 1.78
C CYS A 217 10.56 -16.23 2.83
N MET A 218 9.64 -15.37 2.40
CA MET A 218 8.70 -14.69 3.31
C MET A 218 7.86 -15.68 4.12
N ILE A 219 7.32 -16.74 3.50
CA ILE A 219 6.54 -17.76 4.21
C ILE A 219 7.40 -18.43 5.27
N LEU A 220 8.63 -18.84 4.92
CA LEU A 220 9.54 -19.54 5.83
C LEU A 220 9.99 -18.62 6.99
N ASP A 221 10.30 -17.36 6.71
CA ASP A 221 10.73 -16.41 7.72
C ASP A 221 9.58 -16.07 8.70
N ILE A 222 8.36 -15.90 8.18
CA ILE A 222 7.17 -15.74 9.03
C ILE A 222 6.97 -16.99 9.90
N GLN A 223 7.11 -18.20 9.36
CA GLN A 223 6.94 -19.44 10.15
C GLN A 223 8.00 -19.58 11.24
N LYS A 224 9.23 -19.12 11.04
CA LYS A 224 10.25 -19.04 12.10
C LYS A 224 9.82 -18.05 13.18
N SER A 225 9.41 -16.84 12.81
CA SER A 225 8.94 -15.81 13.75
C SER A 225 7.72 -16.27 14.55
N LEU A 226 6.82 -17.08 13.95
CA LEU A 226 5.68 -17.69 14.67
C LEU A 226 6.10 -18.68 15.77
N ARG A 227 7.30 -19.28 15.67
CA ARG A 227 7.86 -20.19 16.68
C ARG A 227 8.75 -19.50 17.70
N GLY A 228 8.84 -18.17 17.65
CA GLY A 228 9.74 -17.39 18.51
C GLY A 228 11.23 -17.54 18.18
N GLU A 229 11.56 -18.06 17.00
CA GLU A 229 12.94 -18.12 16.53
C GLU A 229 13.41 -16.72 16.14
N ILE A 230 14.50 -16.24 16.78
CA ILE A 230 15.05 -14.91 16.54
C ILE A 230 15.66 -14.89 15.14
N TYR A 231 15.25 -13.92 14.32
CA TYR A 231 15.87 -13.63 13.03
C TYR A 231 17.22 -12.93 13.26
N GLU A 232 18.32 -13.61 12.98
CA GLU A 232 19.63 -12.96 12.82
C GLU A 232 19.82 -12.61 11.35
N PRO A 233 19.78 -11.33 10.98
CA PRO A 233 20.08 -10.93 9.60
C PRO A 233 21.56 -11.20 9.30
N PHE A 234 21.84 -11.90 8.21
CA PHE A 234 23.19 -12.06 7.66
C PHE A 234 23.72 -10.75 7.09
#